data_5131bbc88760890103fb3abbae602975
#
_entry.id   5131bbc88760890103fb3abbae602975
#
_cell.length_a   1.000
_cell.length_b   1.000
_cell.length_c   1.000
_cell.angle_alpha   90.00
_cell.angle_beta   90.00
_cell.angle_gamma   90.00
#
_symmetry.space_group_name_H-M   'P 1'
#
loop_
_entity.id
_entity.type
_entity.pdbx_description
1 polymer ?
#
loop_
_entity_poly.entity_id
_entity_poly.type
_entity_poly.pdbx_seq_one_letter_code
_entity_poly.pdbx_strand_id
1 'polypeptide(L)'
;MEALALNEEKSPKGYLAQLGSKRFKAGRIQMEFEKHQPRRPDTISAGESLTTQIITGDGLPEDLSDLVFKQCLFKHVSFTGRALQDSEFEQCVFKHCNFASVQFRQVKFRKCEFYDKSTEQGCNFTFAGLQDCEFDHCDLTLCDFSRSQIYLSKLHECQLTGANFQGAGATKIIGNSVELSEATITDCNLAYANLAGSNMMEVDFSGCRMSHATLHGANLNGAILVDCELHNIEADRVTLNHADLRGAMLSGLDVRSIDMTGVKINLEQAAALLEEIGVEVT
;
A
#
# COMPACT_ATOMS: atom_id res chain seq x y z
N MET A 1 30.24 17.36 -0.53
CA MET A 1 29.55 16.79 0.66
C MET A 1 28.11 17.27 0.81
N GLU A 2 27.77 18.51 0.41
CA GLU A 2 26.37 18.99 0.45
C GLU A 2 25.40 18.28 -0.50
N ALA A 3 25.86 17.81 -1.66
CA ALA A 3 24.98 17.12 -2.64
C ALA A 3 24.54 15.70 -2.20
N LEU A 4 25.30 15.04 -1.32
CA LEU A 4 24.93 13.75 -0.75
C LEU A 4 23.90 13.88 0.38
N ALA A 5 23.98 14.96 1.18
CA ALA A 5 23.04 15.23 2.26
C ALA A 5 21.64 15.61 1.72
N LEU A 6 21.57 16.37 0.61
CA LEU A 6 20.32 16.75 -0.05
C LEU A 6 19.57 15.57 -0.68
N ASN A 7 20.27 14.47 -1.02
CA ASN A 7 19.65 13.27 -1.57
C ASN A 7 19.11 12.31 -0.48
N GLU A 8 19.67 12.34 0.72
CA GLU A 8 19.16 11.52 1.82
C GLU A 8 17.83 12.05 2.38
N GLU A 9 17.63 13.36 2.40
CA GLU A 9 16.36 13.99 2.84
C GLU A 9 15.18 13.70 1.88
N LYS A 10 15.44 13.41 0.61
CA LYS A 10 14.44 13.09 -0.43
C LYS A 10 14.17 11.60 -0.58
N SER A 11 14.67 10.77 0.30
CA SER A 11 14.43 9.32 0.28
C SER A 11 13.29 8.93 1.23
N PRO A 12 12.59 7.79 1.00
CA PRO A 12 11.60 7.27 1.95
C PRO A 12 12.17 7.12 3.36
N LYS A 13 13.42 6.70 3.51
CA LYS A 13 14.11 6.54 4.80
C LYS A 13 14.39 7.87 5.49
N GLY A 14 14.82 8.89 4.74
CA GLY A 14 15.03 10.24 5.25
C GLY A 14 13.72 10.85 5.74
N TYR A 15 12.64 10.69 4.99
CA TYR A 15 11.30 11.13 5.36
C TYR A 15 10.79 10.42 6.63
N LEU A 16 10.96 9.11 6.75
CA LEU A 16 10.61 8.35 7.95
C LEU A 16 11.39 8.81 9.18
N ALA A 17 12.66 9.20 9.02
CA ALA A 17 13.47 9.77 10.10
C ALA A 17 12.94 11.15 10.57
N GLN A 18 12.44 11.97 9.65
CA GLN A 18 11.87 13.29 9.97
C GLN A 18 10.48 13.22 10.60
N LEU A 19 9.64 12.26 10.22
CA LEU A 19 8.28 12.10 10.76
C LEU A 19 8.28 11.74 12.25
N GLY A 20 9.44 11.55 12.87
CA GLY A 20 9.68 11.37 14.30
C GLY A 20 8.41 11.15 15.11
N SER A 21 7.90 9.94 15.18
CA SER A 21 6.99 9.50 16.23
C SER A 21 5.55 10.09 16.29
N LYS A 22 4.86 10.40 15.20
CA LYS A 22 3.39 10.34 15.25
C LYS A 22 3.00 8.87 15.24
N ARG A 23 2.96 8.32 16.42
CA ARG A 23 2.90 6.91 16.77
C ARG A 23 1.57 6.28 16.38
N PHE A 24 1.59 5.31 15.49
CA PHE A 24 0.86 4.07 15.76
C PHE A 24 1.40 3.51 17.10
N LYS A 25 0.52 3.13 18.02
CA LYS A 25 0.93 2.62 19.35
C LYS A 25 1.50 1.17 19.27
N ALA A 26 2.46 0.93 18.38
CA ALA A 26 3.13 -0.35 18.18
C ALA A 26 4.01 -0.79 19.37
N GLY A 27 4.50 0.15 20.16
CA GLY A 27 5.46 -0.13 21.23
C GLY A 27 4.94 -0.98 22.40
N ARG A 28 3.63 -1.24 22.51
CA ARG A 28 3.09 -2.07 23.59
C ARG A 28 3.02 -3.55 23.24
N ILE A 29 2.82 -3.90 21.98
CA ILE A 29 2.71 -5.29 21.53
C ILE A 29 4.07 -5.99 21.63
N GLN A 30 5.16 -5.29 21.31
CA GLN A 30 6.50 -5.86 21.28
C GLN A 30 7.03 -6.34 22.65
N MET A 31 6.62 -5.70 23.76
CA MET A 31 7.06 -6.08 25.12
C MET A 31 6.30 -7.29 25.72
N GLU A 32 5.12 -7.62 25.20
CA GLU A 32 4.37 -8.78 25.67
C GLU A 32 4.88 -10.10 25.09
N PHE A 33 5.46 -10.06 23.87
CA PHE A 33 5.99 -11.26 23.21
C PHE A 33 7.27 -11.81 23.83
N GLU A 34 8.07 -11.01 24.52
CA GLU A 34 9.33 -11.47 25.15
C GLU A 34 9.12 -12.53 26.25
N LYS A 35 7.88 -12.68 26.73
CA LYS A 35 7.51 -13.61 27.79
C LYS A 35 6.95 -14.95 27.28
N HIS A 36 6.72 -15.09 25.97
CA HIS A 36 6.08 -16.27 25.40
C HIS A 36 7.08 -17.13 24.65
N GLN A 37 7.01 -18.46 24.85
CA GLN A 37 7.80 -19.41 24.09
C GLN A 37 7.19 -19.60 22.69
N PRO A 38 8.02 -19.78 21.63
CA PRO A 38 7.52 -20.08 20.29
C PRO A 38 6.69 -21.37 20.29
N ARG A 39 5.49 -21.29 19.74
CA ARG A 39 4.65 -22.48 19.52
C ARG A 39 5.14 -23.20 18.25
N ARG A 40 5.19 -24.54 18.28
CA ARG A 40 5.42 -25.34 17.08
C ARG A 40 4.12 -25.40 16.27
N PRO A 41 4.17 -25.12 14.97
CA PRO A 41 2.99 -24.95 14.12
C PRO A 41 2.18 -26.23 13.85
N ASP A 42 2.77 -27.40 14.07
CA ASP A 42 2.23 -28.74 13.70
C ASP A 42 0.89 -29.10 14.39
N THR A 43 0.34 -28.20 15.23
CA THR A 43 -0.86 -28.42 16.01
C THR A 43 -1.99 -27.41 15.75
N ILE A 44 -1.92 -26.68 14.62
CA ILE A 44 -2.97 -25.70 14.27
C ILE A 44 -4.09 -26.42 13.49
N SER A 45 -5.32 -26.33 13.97
CA SER A 45 -6.50 -26.93 13.34
C SER A 45 -7.34 -25.89 12.63
N ALA A 46 -8.01 -26.24 11.55
CA ALA A 46 -8.93 -25.35 10.83
C ALA A 46 -10.01 -24.80 11.78
N GLY A 47 -10.33 -23.50 11.64
CA GLY A 47 -11.28 -22.80 12.50
C GLY A 47 -10.74 -22.40 13.88
N GLU A 48 -9.46 -22.64 14.17
CA GLU A 48 -8.82 -22.28 15.43
C GLU A 48 -8.55 -20.77 15.51
N SER A 49 -8.73 -20.19 16.69
CA SER A 49 -8.29 -18.84 17.01
C SER A 49 -7.00 -18.90 17.82
N LEU A 50 -5.93 -18.32 17.27
CA LEU A 50 -4.62 -18.26 17.90
C LEU A 50 -4.37 -16.86 18.45
N THR A 51 -4.08 -16.78 19.75
CA THR A 51 -3.86 -15.49 20.42
C THR A 51 -2.50 -15.46 21.08
N THR A 52 -1.78 -14.34 20.91
CA THR A 52 -0.50 -14.03 21.57
C THR A 52 0.56 -15.14 21.37
N GLN A 53 0.72 -15.59 20.13
CA GLN A 53 1.69 -16.63 19.78
C GLN A 53 2.90 -16.02 19.05
N ILE A 54 4.08 -16.63 19.27
CA ILE A 54 5.26 -16.39 18.43
C ILE A 54 5.38 -17.56 17.45
N ILE A 55 5.36 -17.25 16.16
CA ILE A 55 5.45 -18.23 15.08
C ILE A 55 6.71 -17.94 14.28
N THR A 56 7.57 -18.94 14.14
CA THR A 56 8.86 -18.78 13.47
C THR A 56 9.13 -19.91 12.47
N GLY A 57 9.82 -19.59 11.37
CA GLY A 57 10.29 -20.57 10.40
C GLY A 57 9.19 -21.14 9.50
N ASP A 58 9.48 -22.27 8.86
CA ASP A 58 8.68 -22.86 7.79
C ASP A 58 7.64 -23.88 8.27
N GLY A 59 7.50 -24.06 9.57
CA GLY A 59 6.65 -25.10 10.18
C GLY A 59 5.14 -24.82 10.18
N LEU A 60 4.65 -23.78 9.51
CA LEU A 60 3.21 -23.55 9.37
C LEU A 60 2.55 -24.65 8.50
N PRO A 61 1.30 -25.05 8.78
CA PRO A 61 0.52 -25.89 7.90
C PRO A 61 0.43 -25.32 6.47
N GLU A 62 0.21 -26.18 5.49
CA GLU A 62 -0.03 -25.74 4.11
C GLU A 62 -1.35 -24.97 3.98
N ASP A 63 -2.35 -25.36 4.77
CA ASP A 63 -3.65 -24.71 4.81
C ASP A 63 -3.84 -23.93 6.10
N LEU A 64 -3.97 -22.63 5.96
CA LEU A 64 -4.23 -21.65 7.01
C LEU A 64 -5.61 -20.98 6.81
N SER A 65 -6.46 -21.55 5.96
CA SER A 65 -7.78 -21.01 5.66
C SER A 65 -8.69 -21.04 6.88
N ASP A 66 -9.60 -20.06 6.97
CA ASP A 66 -10.56 -19.92 8.08
C ASP A 66 -9.93 -19.74 9.48
N LEU A 67 -8.64 -19.40 9.55
CA LEU A 67 -7.95 -19.17 10.82
C LEU A 67 -8.04 -17.71 11.27
N VAL A 68 -8.11 -17.52 12.58
CA VAL A 68 -8.06 -16.20 13.20
C VAL A 68 -6.81 -16.07 14.08
N PHE A 69 -5.95 -15.13 13.72
CA PHE A 69 -4.73 -14.81 14.47
C PHE A 69 -4.88 -13.45 15.15
N LYS A 70 -4.76 -13.42 16.47
CA LYS A 70 -4.81 -12.18 17.24
C LYS A 70 -3.52 -11.96 18.01
N GLN A 71 -2.95 -10.76 17.87
CA GLN A 71 -1.75 -10.36 18.60
C GLN A 71 -0.61 -11.39 18.46
N CYS A 72 -0.46 -11.97 17.28
CA CYS A 72 0.59 -12.95 16.98
C CYS A 72 1.81 -12.27 16.34
N LEU A 73 2.98 -12.82 16.62
CA LEU A 73 4.25 -12.40 16.03
C LEU A 73 4.77 -13.47 15.09
N PHE A 74 4.84 -13.15 13.80
CA PHE A 74 5.45 -13.99 12.78
C PHE A 74 6.85 -13.47 12.48
N LYS A 75 7.88 -14.33 12.60
CA LYS A 75 9.27 -13.99 12.30
C LYS A 75 9.87 -14.94 11.29
N HIS A 76 10.41 -14.39 10.19
CA HIS A 76 11.08 -15.18 9.15
C HIS A 76 10.19 -16.31 8.60
N VAL A 77 8.89 -16.06 8.46
CA VAL A 77 7.91 -17.03 7.98
C VAL A 77 7.73 -16.86 6.48
N SER A 78 7.78 -17.96 5.74
CA SER A 78 7.36 -18.02 4.35
C SER A 78 5.91 -18.49 4.26
N PHE A 79 5.05 -17.67 3.65
CA PHE A 79 3.68 -18.02 3.33
C PHE A 79 3.52 -18.53 1.89
N THR A 80 4.61 -18.56 1.12
CA THR A 80 4.60 -19.03 -0.26
C THR A 80 4.08 -20.46 -0.35
N GLY A 81 3.11 -20.70 -1.24
CA GLY A 81 2.48 -22.01 -1.45
C GLY A 81 1.45 -22.39 -0.40
N ARG A 82 1.11 -21.50 0.56
CA ARG A 82 0.10 -21.75 1.58
C ARG A 82 -1.27 -21.21 1.16
N ALA A 83 -2.33 -21.90 1.53
CA ALA A 83 -3.69 -21.40 1.42
C ALA A 83 -4.00 -20.47 2.62
N LEU A 84 -4.61 -19.32 2.34
CA LEU A 84 -4.94 -18.28 3.34
C LEU A 84 -6.38 -17.76 3.16
N GLN A 85 -7.23 -18.53 2.50
CA GLN A 85 -8.59 -18.09 2.21
C GLN A 85 -9.38 -17.84 3.50
N ASP A 86 -10.16 -16.75 3.53
CA ASP A 86 -11.05 -16.38 4.64
C ASP A 86 -10.37 -16.24 6.02
N SER A 87 -9.04 -16.09 6.04
CA SER A 87 -8.29 -15.91 7.30
C SER A 87 -8.34 -14.47 7.79
N GLU A 88 -8.25 -14.29 9.10
CA GLU A 88 -8.22 -12.98 9.74
C GLU A 88 -6.97 -12.82 10.62
N PHE A 89 -6.31 -11.67 10.49
CA PHE A 89 -5.16 -11.27 11.30
C PHE A 89 -5.47 -9.93 11.98
N GLU A 90 -5.52 -9.93 13.30
CA GLU A 90 -5.81 -8.76 14.11
C GLU A 90 -4.63 -8.43 15.01
N GLN A 91 -4.11 -7.20 14.91
CA GLN A 91 -2.97 -6.71 15.72
C GLN A 91 -1.74 -7.64 15.64
N CYS A 92 -1.51 -8.28 14.51
CA CYS A 92 -0.36 -9.16 14.29
C CYS A 92 0.85 -8.39 13.78
N VAL A 93 2.04 -8.91 14.08
CA VAL A 93 3.32 -8.35 13.63
C VAL A 93 4.04 -9.36 12.74
N PHE A 94 4.41 -8.93 11.55
CA PHE A 94 5.12 -9.75 10.56
C PHE A 94 6.52 -9.17 10.35
N LYS A 95 7.55 -9.89 10.80
CA LYS A 95 8.96 -9.48 10.64
C LYS A 95 9.66 -10.39 9.67
N HIS A 96 10.19 -9.81 8.59
CA HIS A 96 10.90 -10.56 7.54
C HIS A 96 10.09 -11.71 6.98
N CYS A 97 8.76 -11.53 6.85
CA CYS A 97 7.88 -12.54 6.29
C CYS A 97 7.81 -12.42 4.76
N ASN A 98 7.64 -13.57 4.11
CA ASN A 98 7.57 -13.65 2.67
C ASN A 98 6.17 -14.13 2.22
N PHE A 99 5.46 -13.25 1.51
CA PHE A 99 4.15 -13.50 0.90
C PHE A 99 4.22 -13.52 -0.64
N ALA A 100 5.42 -13.64 -1.20
CA ALA A 100 5.59 -13.64 -2.65
C ALA A 100 4.79 -14.76 -3.31
N SER A 101 4.06 -14.42 -4.38
CA SER A 101 3.22 -15.33 -5.17
C SER A 101 2.09 -16.02 -4.39
N VAL A 102 1.81 -15.60 -3.16
CA VAL A 102 0.66 -16.11 -2.40
C VAL A 102 -0.64 -15.65 -3.07
N GLN A 103 -1.59 -16.56 -3.19
CA GLN A 103 -2.93 -16.25 -3.67
C GLN A 103 -3.86 -16.11 -2.47
N PHE A 104 -3.99 -14.87 -2.01
CA PHE A 104 -4.95 -14.51 -0.99
C PHE A 104 -6.36 -14.45 -1.59
N ARG A 105 -7.34 -14.79 -0.77
CA ARG A 105 -8.75 -14.58 -1.10
C ARG A 105 -9.53 -14.29 0.17
N GLN A 106 -10.17 -13.12 0.21
CA GLN A 106 -11.01 -12.68 1.33
C GLN A 106 -10.26 -12.66 2.69
N VAL A 107 -8.96 -12.38 2.66
CA VAL A 107 -8.13 -12.30 3.86
C VAL A 107 -8.21 -10.88 4.44
N LYS A 108 -8.33 -10.80 5.77
CA LYS A 108 -8.42 -9.52 6.48
C LYS A 108 -7.24 -9.31 7.40
N PHE A 109 -6.60 -8.16 7.24
CA PHE A 109 -5.55 -7.68 8.11
C PHE A 109 -6.01 -6.39 8.80
N ARG A 110 -6.14 -6.41 10.12
CA ARG A 110 -6.55 -5.25 10.90
C ARG A 110 -5.49 -4.87 11.91
N LYS A 111 -5.02 -3.61 11.86
CA LYS A 111 -4.00 -3.07 12.77
C LYS A 111 -2.73 -3.91 12.82
N CYS A 112 -2.34 -4.48 11.67
CA CYS A 112 -1.16 -5.32 11.53
C CYS A 112 0.07 -4.51 11.13
N GLU A 113 1.25 -4.99 11.54
CA GLU A 113 2.54 -4.37 11.22
C GLU A 113 3.36 -5.30 10.32
N PHE A 114 3.77 -4.81 9.15
CA PHE A 114 4.59 -5.53 8.17
C PHE A 114 5.97 -4.89 7.97
N TYR A 115 6.28 -3.88 8.75
CA TYR A 115 7.54 -3.14 8.72
C TYR A 115 8.36 -3.37 9.97
N ASP A 116 9.60 -3.82 9.81
CA ASP A 116 10.55 -3.92 10.92
C ASP A 116 11.44 -2.67 10.99
N LYS A 117 11.16 -1.82 11.98
CA LYS A 117 11.92 -0.59 12.23
C LYS A 117 13.38 -0.82 12.55
N SER A 118 13.74 -1.98 13.09
CA SER A 118 15.13 -2.30 13.49
C SER A 118 16.03 -2.58 12.30
N THR A 119 15.48 -3.09 11.21
CA THR A 119 16.19 -3.41 9.98
C THR A 119 15.79 -2.52 8.81
N GLU A 120 14.77 -1.65 9.01
CA GLU A 120 14.19 -0.80 7.97
C GLU A 120 13.71 -1.61 6.75
N GLN A 121 13.01 -2.72 7.00
CA GLN A 121 12.52 -3.60 5.95
C GLN A 121 11.03 -3.86 6.09
N GLY A 122 10.31 -3.75 4.96
CA GLY A 122 8.94 -4.22 4.81
C GLY A 122 8.87 -5.69 4.37
N CYS A 123 7.70 -6.29 4.47
CA CYS A 123 7.44 -7.63 3.96
C CYS A 123 7.34 -7.68 2.43
N ASN A 124 7.56 -8.86 1.87
CA ASN A 124 7.55 -9.10 0.44
C ASN A 124 6.19 -9.68 -0.01
N PHE A 125 5.47 -8.94 -0.87
CA PHE A 125 4.21 -9.33 -1.53
C PHE A 125 4.34 -9.38 -3.06
N THR A 126 5.56 -9.55 -3.58
CA THR A 126 5.77 -9.57 -5.04
C THR A 126 4.95 -10.68 -5.71
N PHE A 127 4.30 -10.35 -6.82
CA PHE A 127 3.42 -11.29 -7.56
C PHE A 127 2.25 -11.86 -6.73
N ALA A 128 1.96 -11.32 -5.55
CA ALA A 128 0.84 -11.78 -4.75
C ALA A 128 -0.50 -11.46 -5.43
N GLY A 129 -1.44 -12.39 -5.37
CA GLY A 129 -2.83 -12.15 -5.72
C GLY A 129 -3.60 -11.78 -4.45
N LEU A 130 -3.99 -10.51 -4.30
CA LEU A 130 -4.66 -9.98 -3.12
C LEU A 130 -6.17 -9.81 -3.35
N GLN A 131 -6.77 -10.70 -4.13
CA GLN A 131 -8.16 -10.57 -4.51
C GLN A 131 -9.10 -10.53 -3.30
N ASP A 132 -9.92 -9.47 -3.20
CA ASP A 132 -10.92 -9.28 -2.15
C ASP A 132 -10.31 -9.28 -0.74
N CYS A 133 -9.05 -8.76 -0.62
CA CYS A 133 -8.36 -8.63 0.66
C CYS A 133 -8.61 -7.27 1.28
N GLU A 134 -8.61 -7.22 2.60
CA GLU A 134 -8.80 -6.01 3.38
C GLU A 134 -7.58 -5.75 4.27
N PHE A 135 -6.99 -4.55 4.12
CA PHE A 135 -5.97 -4.03 5.01
C PHE A 135 -6.53 -2.76 5.67
N ASP A 136 -6.80 -2.83 6.95
CA ASP A 136 -7.37 -1.74 7.72
C ASP A 136 -6.41 -1.30 8.83
N HIS A 137 -6.01 -0.01 8.83
CA HIS A 137 -5.07 0.57 9.79
C HIS A 137 -3.72 -0.19 9.89
N CYS A 138 -3.18 -0.71 8.78
CA CYS A 138 -1.95 -1.48 8.74
C CYS A 138 -0.70 -0.62 8.48
N ASP A 139 0.44 -1.02 9.08
CA ASP A 139 1.77 -0.48 8.73
C ASP A 139 2.40 -1.36 7.65
N LEU A 140 2.33 -0.91 6.40
CA LEU A 140 2.86 -1.53 5.20
C LEU A 140 4.06 -0.74 4.64
N THR A 141 4.71 0.05 5.49
CA THR A 141 5.89 0.86 5.14
C THR A 141 6.96 -0.01 4.47
N LEU A 142 7.50 0.45 3.35
CA LEU A 142 8.53 -0.23 2.55
C LEU A 142 8.18 -1.67 2.12
N CYS A 143 6.91 -2.08 2.18
CA CYS A 143 6.49 -3.37 1.63
C CYS A 143 6.57 -3.40 0.11
N ASP A 144 6.94 -4.57 -0.43
CA ASP A 144 7.07 -4.75 -1.88
C ASP A 144 5.84 -5.47 -2.46
N PHE A 145 4.96 -4.70 -3.12
CA PHE A 145 3.78 -5.17 -3.86
C PHE A 145 4.02 -5.19 -5.37
N SER A 146 5.28 -5.17 -5.82
CA SER A 146 5.55 -5.13 -7.25
C SER A 146 4.93 -6.33 -7.99
N ARG A 147 4.28 -6.02 -9.12
CA ARG A 147 3.57 -7.01 -9.96
C ARG A 147 2.48 -7.81 -9.23
N SER A 148 2.00 -7.34 -8.08
CA SER A 148 0.85 -7.93 -7.40
C SER A 148 -0.47 -7.60 -8.11
N GLN A 149 -1.50 -8.40 -7.85
CA GLN A 149 -2.87 -8.16 -8.30
C GLN A 149 -3.74 -7.76 -7.12
N ILE A 150 -4.25 -6.52 -7.12
CA ILE A 150 -5.03 -5.95 -6.03
C ILE A 150 -6.51 -5.76 -6.37
N TYR A 151 -7.04 -6.50 -7.36
CA TYR A 151 -8.44 -6.44 -7.75
C TYR A 151 -9.38 -6.71 -6.56
N LEU A 152 -10.39 -5.87 -6.34
CA LEU A 152 -11.30 -5.89 -5.19
C LEU A 152 -10.64 -5.68 -3.82
N SER A 153 -9.33 -5.42 -3.75
CA SER A 153 -8.67 -5.17 -2.47
C SER A 153 -9.09 -3.82 -1.89
N LYS A 154 -9.12 -3.76 -0.57
CA LYS A 154 -9.41 -2.55 0.19
C LYS A 154 -8.25 -2.27 1.14
N LEU A 155 -7.58 -1.13 0.94
CA LEU A 155 -6.57 -0.60 1.84
C LEU A 155 -7.11 0.70 2.43
N HIS A 156 -7.34 0.74 3.74
CA HIS A 156 -7.91 1.91 4.39
C HIS A 156 -7.06 2.33 5.59
N GLU A 157 -6.79 3.64 5.70
CA GLU A 157 -5.97 4.24 6.76
C GLU A 157 -4.61 3.54 6.97
N CYS A 158 -3.99 3.04 5.89
CA CYS A 158 -2.71 2.33 5.95
C CYS A 158 -1.50 3.26 5.79
N GLN A 159 -0.38 2.89 6.43
CA GLN A 159 0.93 3.48 6.17
C GLN A 159 1.61 2.69 5.04
N LEU A 160 1.74 3.32 3.89
CA LEU A 160 2.35 2.77 2.67
C LEU A 160 3.59 3.57 2.23
N THR A 161 4.21 4.29 3.18
CA THR A 161 5.37 5.15 2.88
C THR A 161 6.49 4.34 2.25
N GLY A 162 6.89 4.71 1.04
CA GLY A 162 7.91 4.02 0.26
C GLY A 162 7.54 2.61 -0.18
N ALA A 163 6.28 2.20 -0.09
CA ALA A 163 5.83 0.91 -0.60
C ALA A 163 6.00 0.84 -2.13
N ASN A 164 6.33 -0.34 -2.64
CA ASN A 164 6.60 -0.56 -4.05
C ASN A 164 5.43 -1.27 -4.73
N PHE A 165 4.70 -0.55 -5.58
CA PHE A 165 3.61 -1.07 -6.43
C PHE A 165 4.01 -1.11 -7.92
N GLN A 166 5.30 -1.12 -8.24
CA GLN A 166 5.77 -1.14 -9.62
C GLN A 166 5.14 -2.28 -10.41
N GLY A 167 4.43 -1.95 -11.49
CA GLY A 167 3.77 -2.92 -12.36
C GLY A 167 2.64 -3.71 -11.68
N ALA A 168 2.15 -3.27 -10.51
CA ALA A 168 0.97 -3.85 -9.88
C ALA A 168 -0.29 -3.56 -10.71
N GLY A 169 -1.30 -4.44 -10.61
CA GLY A 169 -2.56 -4.29 -11.33
C GLY A 169 -3.77 -4.34 -10.40
N ALA A 170 -4.70 -3.40 -10.60
CA ALA A 170 -5.98 -3.36 -9.89
C ALA A 170 -7.14 -3.89 -10.74
N THR A 171 -6.87 -4.34 -11.95
CA THR A 171 -7.89 -4.73 -12.92
C THR A 171 -7.97 -6.23 -13.11
N LYS A 172 -9.14 -6.72 -13.47
CA LYS A 172 -9.38 -8.11 -13.86
C LYS A 172 -10.10 -8.16 -15.20
N ILE A 173 -9.56 -8.93 -16.12
CA ILE A 173 -10.20 -9.17 -17.42
C ILE A 173 -11.23 -10.30 -17.27
N ILE A 174 -12.49 -9.99 -17.60
CA ILE A 174 -13.59 -10.96 -17.63
C ILE A 174 -14.01 -11.21 -19.09
N GLY A 175 -14.02 -12.49 -19.49
CA GLY A 175 -14.30 -12.87 -20.88
C GLY A 175 -13.23 -12.35 -21.83
N ASN A 176 -13.62 -11.88 -23.02
CA ASN A 176 -12.64 -11.52 -24.07
C ASN A 176 -12.24 -10.04 -24.07
N SER A 177 -12.88 -9.15 -23.27
CA SER A 177 -12.59 -7.72 -23.38
C SER A 177 -13.15 -6.81 -22.26
N VAL A 178 -13.79 -7.33 -21.23
CA VAL A 178 -14.30 -6.49 -20.14
C VAL A 178 -13.24 -6.44 -19.04
N GLU A 179 -12.66 -5.26 -18.85
CA GLU A 179 -11.74 -4.97 -17.76
C GLU A 179 -12.55 -4.36 -16.60
N LEU A 180 -12.47 -4.95 -15.43
CA LEU A 180 -13.10 -4.44 -14.22
C LEU A 180 -12.03 -3.98 -13.25
N SER A 181 -12.26 -2.85 -12.60
CA SER A 181 -11.43 -2.31 -11.54
C SER A 181 -12.31 -1.88 -10.38
N GLU A 182 -12.10 -2.48 -9.22
CA GLU A 182 -12.89 -2.22 -8.01
C GLU A 182 -12.00 -2.18 -6.76
N ALA A 183 -10.71 -1.87 -6.92
CA ALA A 183 -9.81 -1.70 -5.78
C ALA A 183 -9.96 -0.31 -5.15
N THR A 184 -9.80 -0.23 -3.83
CA THR A 184 -9.77 1.04 -3.10
C THR A 184 -8.53 1.14 -2.23
N ILE A 185 -7.89 2.31 -2.24
CA ILE A 185 -6.76 2.66 -1.39
C ILE A 185 -7.06 4.04 -0.83
N THR A 186 -7.80 4.11 0.28
CA THR A 186 -8.35 5.38 0.79
C THR A 186 -7.71 5.81 2.10
N ASP A 187 -7.56 7.13 2.30
CA ASP A 187 -7.00 7.74 3.50
C ASP A 187 -5.61 7.19 3.88
N CYS A 188 -4.86 6.70 2.89
CA CYS A 188 -3.56 6.06 3.07
C CYS A 188 -2.40 7.06 2.90
N ASN A 189 -1.29 6.77 3.57
CA ASN A 189 -0.05 7.51 3.36
C ASN A 189 0.86 6.78 2.35
N LEU A 190 0.82 7.20 1.11
CA LEU A 190 1.62 6.71 -0.02
C LEU A 190 2.84 7.61 -0.34
N ALA A 191 3.26 8.45 0.61
CA ALA A 191 4.44 9.30 0.38
C ALA A 191 5.65 8.44 -0.03
N TYR A 192 6.36 8.87 -1.09
CA TYR A 192 7.49 8.13 -1.67
C TYR A 192 7.15 6.72 -2.21
N ALA A 193 5.89 6.35 -2.34
CA ALA A 193 5.53 5.08 -2.95
C ALA A 193 5.90 5.03 -4.44
N ASN A 194 6.29 3.87 -4.92
CA ASN A 194 6.60 3.64 -6.32
C ASN A 194 5.42 2.94 -7.01
N LEU A 195 4.68 3.67 -7.85
CA LEU A 195 3.59 3.15 -8.68
C LEU A 195 4.00 3.07 -10.17
N ALA A 196 5.29 3.11 -10.49
CA ALA A 196 5.74 3.14 -11.87
C ALA A 196 5.20 1.95 -12.69
N GLY A 197 4.60 2.24 -13.84
CA GLY A 197 4.05 1.24 -14.77
C GLY A 197 2.91 0.39 -14.18
N SER A 198 2.31 0.81 -13.07
CA SER A 198 1.14 0.12 -12.50
C SER A 198 -0.13 0.39 -13.33
N ASN A 199 -1.07 -0.55 -13.31
CA ASN A 199 -2.41 -0.35 -13.84
C ASN A 199 -3.41 -0.16 -12.69
N MET A 200 -3.70 1.11 -12.39
CA MET A 200 -4.58 1.57 -11.31
C MET A 200 -5.82 2.29 -11.89
N MET A 201 -6.27 1.83 -13.06
CA MET A 201 -7.47 2.36 -13.70
C MET A 201 -8.68 2.25 -12.75
N GLU A 202 -9.44 3.34 -12.63
CA GLU A 202 -10.65 3.44 -11.78
C GLU A 202 -10.46 3.16 -10.29
N VAL A 203 -9.23 3.05 -9.79
CA VAL A 203 -8.95 2.88 -8.35
C VAL A 203 -9.35 4.15 -7.60
N ASP A 204 -9.98 3.97 -6.44
CA ASP A 204 -10.26 5.06 -5.51
C ASP A 204 -9.07 5.28 -4.57
N PHE A 205 -8.43 6.46 -4.71
CA PHE A 205 -7.34 6.95 -3.85
C PHE A 205 -7.76 8.12 -2.96
N SER A 206 -9.05 8.36 -2.77
CA SER A 206 -9.54 9.53 -2.03
C SER A 206 -8.83 9.69 -0.68
N GLY A 207 -8.46 10.93 -0.36
CA GLY A 207 -7.81 11.30 0.90
C GLY A 207 -6.36 10.83 1.05
N CYS A 208 -5.75 10.25 0.01
CA CYS A 208 -4.38 9.74 0.09
C CYS A 208 -3.33 10.85 0.06
N ARG A 209 -2.25 10.65 0.83
CA ARG A 209 -1.02 11.44 0.71
C ARG A 209 -0.04 10.72 -0.20
N MET A 210 0.20 11.28 -1.38
CA MET A 210 1.06 10.71 -2.41
C MET A 210 2.28 11.60 -2.70
N SER A 211 2.65 12.48 -1.76
CA SER A 211 3.79 13.39 -1.94
C SER A 211 5.08 12.60 -2.26
N HIS A 212 5.83 13.07 -3.24
CA HIS A 212 7.05 12.42 -3.73
C HIS A 212 6.86 11.00 -4.28
N ALA A 213 5.63 10.58 -4.58
CA ALA A 213 5.40 9.29 -5.22
C ALA A 213 5.86 9.30 -6.67
N THR A 214 6.32 8.13 -7.14
CA THR A 214 6.68 7.91 -8.55
C THR A 214 5.51 7.28 -9.29
N LEU A 215 4.92 8.02 -10.24
CA LEU A 215 3.80 7.59 -11.10
C LEU A 215 4.24 7.38 -12.56
N HIS A 216 5.55 7.30 -12.82
CA HIS A 216 6.07 7.17 -14.17
C HIS A 216 5.40 6.04 -14.96
N GLY A 217 4.69 6.37 -16.06
CA GLY A 217 3.99 5.40 -16.89
C GLY A 217 2.83 4.66 -16.21
N ALA A 218 2.34 5.14 -15.06
CA ALA A 218 1.17 4.55 -14.40
C ALA A 218 -0.12 4.88 -15.18
N ASN A 219 -1.03 3.92 -15.22
CA ASN A 219 -2.39 4.11 -15.74
C ASN A 219 -3.34 4.44 -14.59
N LEU A 220 -3.76 5.71 -14.51
CA LEU A 220 -4.73 6.24 -13.55
C LEU A 220 -6.00 6.73 -14.25
N ASN A 221 -6.32 6.19 -15.44
CA ASN A 221 -7.53 6.58 -16.16
C ASN A 221 -8.78 6.28 -15.31
N GLY A 222 -9.65 7.28 -15.16
CA GLY A 222 -10.86 7.16 -14.34
C GLY A 222 -10.62 7.06 -12.83
N ALA A 223 -9.38 7.09 -12.36
CA ALA A 223 -9.07 7.01 -10.93
C ALA A 223 -9.70 8.18 -10.14
N ILE A 224 -10.07 7.92 -8.89
CA ILE A 224 -10.60 8.92 -7.98
C ILE A 224 -9.45 9.37 -7.08
N LEU A 225 -9.01 10.62 -7.25
CA LEU A 225 -7.91 11.25 -6.52
C LEU A 225 -8.40 12.46 -5.71
N VAL A 226 -9.66 12.41 -5.27
CA VAL A 226 -10.31 13.48 -4.51
C VAL A 226 -9.57 13.72 -3.19
N ASP A 227 -9.28 15.00 -2.91
CA ASP A 227 -8.59 15.45 -1.70
C ASP A 227 -7.20 14.83 -1.48
N CYS A 228 -6.53 14.36 -2.55
CA CYS A 228 -5.18 13.81 -2.47
C CYS A 228 -4.11 14.89 -2.36
N GLU A 229 -3.01 14.58 -1.64
CA GLU A 229 -1.78 15.38 -1.65
C GLU A 229 -0.85 14.87 -2.76
N LEU A 230 -0.81 15.57 -3.93
CA LEU A 230 -0.04 15.16 -5.11
C LEU A 230 1.20 16.05 -5.37
N HIS A 231 1.73 16.70 -4.36
CA HIS A 231 2.88 17.59 -4.55
C HIS A 231 4.19 16.82 -4.73
N ASN A 232 5.07 17.34 -5.59
CA ASN A 232 6.38 16.76 -5.91
C ASN A 232 6.34 15.32 -6.42
N ILE A 233 5.26 14.89 -7.08
CA ILE A 233 5.18 13.58 -7.72
C ILE A 233 5.99 13.53 -9.00
N GLU A 234 6.52 12.35 -9.33
CA GLU A 234 7.13 12.07 -10.62
C GLU A 234 6.09 11.45 -11.57
N ALA A 235 5.47 12.29 -12.42
CA ALA A 235 4.30 11.91 -13.22
C ALA A 235 4.59 11.79 -14.74
N ASP A 236 5.84 11.56 -15.14
CA ASP A 236 6.18 11.39 -16.55
C ASP A 236 5.41 10.20 -17.16
N ARG A 237 4.74 10.43 -18.30
CA ARG A 237 3.92 9.44 -19.04
C ARG A 237 2.77 8.83 -18.22
N VAL A 238 2.34 9.45 -17.13
CA VAL A 238 1.11 9.04 -16.44
C VAL A 238 -0.10 9.29 -17.34
N THR A 239 -1.10 8.43 -17.28
CA THR A 239 -2.40 8.67 -17.91
C THR A 239 -3.46 8.94 -16.87
N LEU A 240 -4.21 10.04 -17.03
CA LEU A 240 -5.21 10.54 -16.09
C LEU A 240 -6.58 10.80 -16.74
N ASN A 241 -6.81 10.31 -17.97
CA ASN A 241 -8.05 10.57 -18.68
C ASN A 241 -9.27 10.20 -17.82
N HIS A 242 -10.22 11.13 -17.70
CA HIS A 242 -11.43 10.99 -16.89
C HIS A 242 -11.22 10.84 -15.37
N ALA A 243 -10.00 11.02 -14.86
CA ALA A 243 -9.74 10.99 -13.42
C ALA A 243 -10.44 12.15 -12.68
N ASP A 244 -10.77 11.93 -11.41
CA ASP A 244 -11.36 12.93 -10.53
C ASP A 244 -10.31 13.48 -9.56
N LEU A 245 -9.82 14.70 -9.81
CA LEU A 245 -8.80 15.38 -9.02
C LEU A 245 -9.37 16.49 -8.14
N ARG A 246 -10.68 16.55 -7.94
CA ARG A 246 -11.31 17.63 -7.17
C ARG A 246 -10.78 17.68 -5.74
N GLY A 247 -10.37 18.84 -5.29
CA GLY A 247 -9.78 19.07 -3.97
C GLY A 247 -8.32 18.60 -3.82
N ALA A 248 -7.77 17.87 -4.81
CA ALA A 248 -6.37 17.44 -4.74
C ALA A 248 -5.39 18.63 -4.81
N MET A 249 -4.28 18.52 -4.08
CA MET A 249 -3.18 19.47 -4.15
C MET A 249 -2.30 19.14 -5.37
N LEU A 250 -2.40 19.94 -6.43
CA LEU A 250 -1.76 19.69 -7.74
C LEU A 250 -0.42 20.40 -7.91
N SER A 251 0.10 21.07 -6.89
CA SER A 251 1.34 21.85 -6.99
C SER A 251 2.53 20.99 -7.41
N GLY A 252 3.15 21.35 -8.53
CA GLY A 252 4.25 20.59 -9.12
C GLY A 252 3.83 19.52 -10.13
N LEU A 253 2.56 19.39 -10.45
CA LEU A 253 2.07 18.56 -11.55
C LEU A 253 2.18 19.39 -12.85
N ASP A 254 3.08 19.00 -13.76
CA ASP A 254 3.17 19.67 -15.08
C ASP A 254 2.00 19.26 -15.99
N VAL A 255 0.88 19.95 -15.81
CA VAL A 255 -0.34 19.70 -16.60
C VAL A 255 -0.18 19.92 -18.11
N ARG A 256 0.92 20.56 -18.54
CA ARG A 256 1.20 20.75 -19.98
C ARG A 256 1.77 19.50 -20.63
N SER A 257 2.33 18.61 -19.83
CA SER A 257 2.91 17.34 -20.30
C SER A 257 1.95 16.15 -20.19
N ILE A 258 0.76 16.36 -19.59
CA ILE A 258 -0.22 15.31 -19.30
C ILE A 258 -1.51 15.53 -20.08
N ASP A 259 -2.07 14.46 -20.64
CA ASP A 259 -3.41 14.53 -21.26
C ASP A 259 -4.48 14.64 -20.16
N MET A 260 -5.09 15.83 -20.09
CA MET A 260 -6.13 16.18 -19.12
C MET A 260 -7.56 15.92 -19.65
N THR A 261 -7.71 15.10 -20.72
CA THR A 261 -9.04 14.83 -21.30
C THR A 261 -10.00 14.24 -20.29
N GLY A 262 -11.10 14.92 -20.04
CA GLY A 262 -12.17 14.48 -19.14
C GLY A 262 -11.81 14.51 -17.64
N VAL A 263 -10.64 15.00 -17.27
CA VAL A 263 -10.25 15.19 -15.86
C VAL A 263 -11.18 16.18 -15.17
N LYS A 264 -11.60 15.86 -13.95
CA LYS A 264 -12.44 16.72 -13.14
C LYS A 264 -11.60 17.45 -12.10
N ILE A 265 -11.73 18.77 -12.06
CA ILE A 265 -11.12 19.66 -11.05
C ILE A 265 -12.19 20.65 -10.57
N ASN A 266 -11.94 21.30 -9.43
CA ASN A 266 -12.79 22.40 -8.97
C ASN A 266 -12.32 23.75 -9.53
N LEU A 267 -13.10 24.81 -9.27
CA LEU A 267 -12.84 26.15 -9.81
C LEU A 267 -11.53 26.75 -9.27
N GLU A 268 -11.23 26.53 -8.00
CA GLU A 268 -10.01 27.04 -7.36
C GLU A 268 -8.76 26.39 -7.96
N GLN A 269 -8.79 25.09 -8.21
CA GLN A 269 -7.72 24.37 -8.90
C GLN A 269 -7.54 24.86 -10.34
N ALA A 270 -8.65 25.12 -11.05
CA ALA A 270 -8.60 25.65 -12.40
C ALA A 270 -7.92 27.03 -12.45
N ALA A 271 -8.24 27.91 -11.48
CA ALA A 271 -7.61 29.21 -11.35
C ALA A 271 -6.09 29.08 -11.09
N ALA A 272 -5.70 28.24 -10.13
CA ALA A 272 -4.30 28.01 -9.80
C ALA A 272 -3.49 27.46 -10.99
N LEU A 273 -4.04 26.50 -11.75
CA LEU A 273 -3.39 25.95 -12.95
C LEU A 273 -3.24 27.00 -14.07
N LEU A 274 -4.22 27.89 -14.24
CA LEU A 274 -4.14 28.99 -15.21
C LEU A 274 -3.07 30.00 -14.83
N GLU A 275 -2.93 30.34 -13.55
CA GLU A 275 -1.88 31.21 -13.02
C GLU A 275 -0.48 30.62 -13.26
N GLU A 276 -0.28 29.31 -13.07
CA GLU A 276 1.00 28.64 -13.35
C GLU A 276 1.45 28.74 -14.82
N ILE A 277 0.51 28.88 -15.77
CA ILE A 277 0.80 29.09 -17.19
C ILE A 277 0.82 30.57 -17.60
N GLY A 278 0.71 31.49 -16.61
CA GLY A 278 0.81 32.94 -16.83
C GLY A 278 -0.48 33.63 -17.22
N VAL A 279 -1.64 33.02 -16.97
CA VAL A 279 -2.97 33.65 -17.17
C VAL A 279 -3.42 34.30 -15.87
N GLU A 280 -3.75 35.60 -15.92
CA GLU A 280 -4.36 36.29 -14.78
C GLU A 280 -5.84 35.92 -14.68
N VAL A 281 -6.24 35.35 -13.54
CA VAL A 281 -7.64 35.05 -13.23
C VAL A 281 -8.20 36.18 -12.37
N THR A 282 -9.18 36.95 -12.90
CA THR A 282 -9.76 38.14 -12.26
C THR A 282 -11.25 37.96 -11.95
#